data_78cac6f71de6625f974048511234680c
#
_entry.id   78cac6f71de6625f974048511234680c
#
_cell.length_a   1.000
_cell.length_b   1.000
_cell.length_c   1.000
_cell.angle_alpha   90.00
_cell.angle_beta   90.00
_cell.angle_gamma   90.00
#
_symmetry.space_group_name_H-M   'P 1'
#
loop_
_entity.id
_entity.type
_entity.pdbx_description
1 polymer ?
#
loop_
_entity_poly.entity_id
_entity_poly.type
_entity_poly.pdbx_seq_one_letter_code
_entity_poly.pdbx_strand_id
1 'polypeptide(L)'
;MIYKFRLVSDEVDDFVREIQIDPEATFYDFHVAILKSVGYTDDELTSFFICDEDWEREKEVTLEKMDDSFSEEEVFTMKDTRLSDLVEEKKQKLTYVFDTLTERSFFIELSDIITHKEIKEAKCTRSEGEAPQQKIDFDEAAGLVNTTASDDLDENFFGDNEYDEEDLDQDGFGVDGEDTSYQ
;
A
#
# COMPACT_ATOMS: atom_id res chain seq x y z
N MET A 1 15.51 18.43 -19.10
CA MET A 1 15.89 18.01 -17.73
C MET A 1 15.46 16.58 -17.55
N ILE A 2 16.17 15.76 -16.78
CA ILE A 2 15.81 14.37 -16.53
C ILE A 2 15.89 14.12 -15.02
N TYR A 3 14.87 13.52 -14.45
CA TYR A 3 14.92 12.96 -13.11
C TYR A 3 15.46 11.54 -13.15
N LYS A 4 16.34 11.24 -12.21
CA LYS A 4 16.88 9.89 -12.01
C LYS A 4 16.46 9.38 -10.64
N PHE A 5 15.53 8.46 -10.64
CA PHE A 5 15.04 7.82 -9.42
C PHE A 5 15.78 6.51 -9.17
N ARG A 6 16.07 6.25 -7.91
CA ARG A 6 16.60 4.98 -7.43
C ARG A 6 15.55 4.31 -6.55
N LEU A 7 15.24 3.07 -6.87
CA LEU A 7 14.27 2.23 -6.15
C LEU A 7 15.02 1.11 -5.44
N VAL A 8 14.62 0.83 -4.21
CA VAL A 8 15.09 -0.30 -3.39
C VAL A 8 13.90 -0.96 -2.71
N SER A 9 14.09 -2.20 -2.24
CA SER A 9 13.11 -2.95 -1.46
C SER A 9 13.68 -3.24 -0.07
N ASP A 10 12.83 -3.31 0.93
CA ASP A 10 13.16 -3.80 2.27
C ASP A 10 13.00 -5.32 2.40
N GLU A 11 12.38 -5.96 1.40
CA GLU A 11 12.19 -7.41 1.36
C GLU A 11 13.36 -8.16 0.70
N VAL A 12 14.10 -7.48 -0.20
CA VAL A 12 15.18 -8.08 -0.99
C VAL A 12 16.39 -7.16 -0.98
N ASP A 13 17.47 -7.58 -0.32
CA ASP A 13 18.68 -6.77 -0.08
C ASP A 13 19.37 -6.29 -1.36
N ASP A 14 19.45 -7.13 -2.38
CA ASP A 14 20.18 -6.83 -3.62
C ASP A 14 19.31 -6.17 -4.71
N PHE A 15 18.06 -5.84 -4.41
CA PHE A 15 17.16 -5.23 -5.37
C PHE A 15 17.44 -3.74 -5.55
N VAL A 16 17.80 -3.35 -6.77
CA VAL A 16 17.94 -1.95 -7.18
C VAL A 16 17.40 -1.74 -8.58
N ARG A 17 16.64 -0.66 -8.77
CA ARG A 17 16.29 -0.12 -10.09
C ARG A 17 16.66 1.35 -10.15
N GLU A 18 17.18 1.80 -11.29
CA GLU A 18 17.35 3.22 -11.59
C GLU A 18 16.52 3.57 -12.82
N ILE A 19 15.61 4.52 -12.67
CA ILE A 19 14.71 4.96 -13.74
C ILE A 19 14.98 6.42 -14.04
N GLN A 20 15.21 6.71 -15.32
CA GLN A 20 15.30 8.06 -15.85
C GLN A 20 13.98 8.43 -16.52
N ILE A 21 13.43 9.58 -16.20
CA ILE A 21 12.15 10.06 -16.68
C ILE A 21 12.14 11.57 -16.80
N ASP A 22 11.32 12.12 -17.70
CA ASP A 22 11.11 13.56 -17.82
C ASP A 22 10.33 14.07 -16.60
N PRO A 23 10.72 15.17 -15.96
CA PRO A 23 9.95 15.80 -14.88
C PRO A 23 8.52 16.18 -15.24
N GLU A 24 8.28 16.50 -16.53
CA GLU A 24 6.95 16.83 -17.04
C GLU A 24 6.07 15.59 -17.31
N ALA A 25 6.63 14.38 -17.19
CA ALA A 25 5.86 13.15 -17.22
C ALA A 25 4.97 13.02 -15.98
N THR A 26 3.89 12.29 -16.13
CA THR A 26 2.94 12.05 -15.04
C THR A 26 3.43 10.97 -14.07
N PHE A 27 2.88 10.94 -12.86
CA PHE A 27 3.08 9.81 -11.95
C PHE A 27 2.61 8.49 -12.56
N TYR A 28 1.62 8.52 -13.48
CA TYR A 28 1.21 7.33 -14.23
C TYR A 28 2.28 6.82 -15.18
N ASP A 29 3.00 7.71 -15.88
CA ASP A 29 4.13 7.31 -16.72
C ASP A 29 5.24 6.67 -15.87
N PHE A 30 5.46 7.19 -14.68
CA PHE A 30 6.42 6.63 -13.74
C PHE A 30 5.97 5.27 -13.19
N HIS A 31 4.70 5.14 -12.83
CA HIS A 31 4.08 3.86 -12.45
C HIS A 31 4.29 2.79 -13.53
N VAL A 32 3.96 3.09 -14.78
CA VAL A 32 4.17 2.15 -15.91
C VAL A 32 5.64 1.78 -16.08
N ALA A 33 6.56 2.74 -15.89
CA ALA A 33 7.99 2.48 -15.97
C ALA A 33 8.48 1.55 -14.83
N ILE A 34 7.94 1.72 -13.61
CA ILE A 34 8.22 0.83 -12.48
C ILE A 34 7.73 -0.58 -12.80
N LEU A 35 6.45 -0.75 -13.16
CA LEU A 35 5.87 -2.06 -13.46
C LEU A 35 6.68 -2.81 -14.53
N LYS A 36 7.07 -2.13 -15.59
CA LYS A 36 7.93 -2.71 -16.66
C LYS A 36 9.31 -3.12 -16.13
N SER A 37 9.89 -2.35 -15.21
CA SER A 37 11.23 -2.62 -14.69
C SER A 37 11.30 -3.83 -13.78
N VAL A 38 10.18 -4.17 -13.13
CA VAL A 38 10.06 -5.28 -12.16
C VAL A 38 9.24 -6.46 -12.70
N GLY A 39 8.59 -6.30 -13.86
CA GLY A 39 7.77 -7.35 -14.47
C GLY A 39 6.43 -7.58 -13.79
N TYR A 40 5.90 -6.55 -13.11
CA TYR A 40 4.58 -6.61 -12.47
C TYR A 40 3.46 -6.33 -13.47
N THR A 41 2.27 -6.81 -13.13
CA THR A 41 1.02 -6.56 -13.87
C THR A 41 0.32 -5.31 -13.34
N ASP A 42 -0.47 -4.65 -14.20
CA ASP A 42 -1.23 -3.42 -13.87
C ASP A 42 -2.68 -3.79 -13.49
N ASP A 43 -2.84 -4.71 -12.55
CA ASP A 43 -4.13 -5.21 -12.08
C ASP A 43 -4.34 -4.99 -10.56
N GLU A 44 -3.40 -4.33 -9.91
CA GLU A 44 -3.47 -4.02 -8.49
C GLU A 44 -3.66 -2.52 -8.24
N LEU A 45 -4.33 -2.20 -7.14
CA LEU A 45 -4.37 -0.82 -6.66
C LEU A 45 -2.99 -0.43 -6.12
N THR A 46 -2.51 0.71 -6.59
CA THR A 46 -1.20 1.23 -6.24
C THR A 46 -1.28 2.69 -5.88
N SER A 47 -0.37 3.17 -5.05
CA SER A 47 -0.24 4.58 -4.68
C SER A 47 1.21 4.98 -4.55
N PHE A 48 1.51 6.24 -4.89
CA PHE A 48 2.74 6.89 -4.46
C PHE A 48 2.46 7.72 -3.22
N PHE A 49 3.44 7.77 -2.33
CA PHE A 49 3.46 8.73 -1.23
C PHE A 49 4.71 9.58 -1.33
N ILE A 50 4.55 10.89 -1.27
CA ILE A 50 5.65 11.81 -1.05
C ILE A 50 5.97 11.74 0.44
N CYS A 51 7.26 11.56 0.75
CA CYS A 51 7.73 11.40 2.12
C CYS A 51 8.70 12.50 2.51
N ASP A 52 8.79 12.76 3.80
CA ASP A 52 9.81 13.62 4.38
C ASP A 52 11.19 12.92 4.50
N GLU A 53 12.15 13.55 5.20
CA GLU A 53 13.49 13.02 5.40
C GLU A 53 13.51 11.73 6.25
N ASP A 54 12.50 11.47 7.06
CA ASP A 54 12.35 10.29 7.94
C ASP A 54 11.45 9.20 7.36
N TRP A 55 11.03 9.34 6.10
CA TRP A 55 10.10 8.47 5.38
C TRP A 55 8.65 8.55 5.88
N GLU A 56 8.28 9.59 6.63
CA GLU A 56 6.90 9.83 6.98
C GLU A 56 6.11 10.30 5.75
N ARG A 57 4.94 9.71 5.55
CA ARG A 57 4.07 9.98 4.39
C ARG A 57 3.36 11.31 4.57
N GLU A 58 3.51 12.23 3.63
CA GLU A 58 2.90 13.56 3.65
C GLU A 58 1.75 13.72 2.65
N LYS A 59 1.93 13.24 1.42
CA LYS A 59 0.94 13.36 0.34
C LYS A 59 0.80 12.05 -0.41
N GLU A 60 -0.43 11.67 -0.72
CA GLU A 60 -0.74 10.50 -1.52
C GLU A 60 -1.10 10.89 -2.96
N VAL A 61 -0.60 10.09 -3.92
CA VAL A 61 -0.96 10.15 -5.34
C VAL A 61 -1.53 8.79 -5.71
N THR A 62 -2.84 8.72 -5.87
CA THR A 62 -3.57 7.46 -6.12
C THR A 62 -3.63 7.13 -7.61
N LEU A 63 -3.72 5.83 -7.93
CA LEU A 63 -3.91 5.38 -9.31
C LEU A 63 -5.21 5.91 -9.90
N GLU A 64 -6.30 5.81 -9.14
CA GLU A 64 -7.64 6.27 -9.52
C GLU A 64 -8.22 7.17 -8.42
N LYS A 65 -9.08 8.10 -8.86
CA LYS A 65 -9.79 8.96 -7.92
C LYS A 65 -10.79 8.12 -7.13
N MET A 66 -10.55 7.98 -5.84
CA MET A 66 -11.58 7.46 -4.94
C MET A 66 -12.65 8.55 -4.73
N ASP A 67 -13.93 8.17 -4.87
CA ASP A 67 -15.07 9.06 -4.64
C ASP A 67 -15.23 9.31 -3.13
N ASP A 68 -14.32 10.09 -2.58
CA ASP A 68 -14.40 10.52 -1.18
C ASP A 68 -15.04 11.90 -1.11
N SER A 69 -16.39 11.91 -1.26
CA SER A 69 -17.20 13.12 -1.26
C SER A 69 -17.24 13.85 0.10
N PHE A 70 -16.45 13.39 1.08
CA PHE A 70 -16.40 13.93 2.43
C PHE A 70 -15.04 14.48 2.85
N SER A 71 -13.96 14.30 2.08
CA SER A 71 -12.65 14.88 2.38
C SER A 71 -12.47 16.21 1.65
N GLU A 72 -12.19 17.28 2.39
CA GLU A 72 -11.75 18.57 1.85
C GLU A 72 -10.26 18.56 1.43
N GLU A 73 -9.60 17.40 1.51
CA GLU A 73 -8.19 17.27 1.16
C GLU A 73 -7.98 17.22 -0.35
N GLU A 74 -6.92 17.83 -0.81
CA GLU A 74 -6.52 17.84 -2.21
C GLU A 74 -6.10 16.42 -2.65
N VAL A 75 -6.90 15.82 -3.54
CA VAL A 75 -6.66 14.46 -4.04
C VAL A 75 -5.81 14.53 -5.29
N PHE A 76 -4.61 13.99 -5.23
CA PHE A 76 -3.72 13.84 -6.39
C PHE A 76 -3.94 12.48 -7.05
N THR A 77 -4.10 12.48 -8.39
CA THR A 77 -4.16 11.24 -9.16
C THR A 77 -2.92 11.08 -10.03
N MET A 78 -2.53 9.84 -10.28
CA MET A 78 -1.33 9.57 -11.07
C MET A 78 -1.41 10.11 -12.50
N LYS A 79 -2.61 10.15 -13.09
CA LYS A 79 -2.83 10.62 -14.47
C LYS A 79 -2.80 12.15 -14.59
N ASP A 80 -3.24 12.85 -13.56
CA ASP A 80 -3.42 14.30 -13.62
C ASP A 80 -2.25 15.08 -12.97
N THR A 81 -1.36 14.38 -12.24
CA THR A 81 -0.26 14.99 -11.50
C THR A 81 1.06 14.69 -12.18
N ARG A 82 1.84 15.73 -12.50
CA ARG A 82 3.20 15.60 -13.03
C ARG A 82 4.19 15.37 -11.91
N LEU A 83 5.32 14.77 -12.23
CA LEU A 83 6.40 14.55 -11.27
C LEU A 83 6.92 15.90 -10.73
N SER A 84 7.09 16.91 -11.60
CA SER A 84 7.55 18.25 -11.20
C SER A 84 6.58 19.03 -10.31
N ASP A 85 5.33 18.62 -10.20
CA ASP A 85 4.35 19.26 -9.32
C ASP A 85 4.60 18.95 -7.83
N LEU A 86 5.22 17.81 -7.53
CA LEU A 86 5.41 17.31 -6.17
C LEU A 86 6.86 16.93 -5.84
N VAL A 87 7.73 16.82 -6.86
CA VAL A 87 9.12 16.41 -6.69
C VAL A 87 10.02 17.48 -7.24
N GLU A 88 10.77 18.15 -6.36
CA GLU A 88 11.56 19.34 -6.71
C GLU A 88 13.05 19.21 -6.39
N GLU A 89 13.39 18.42 -5.37
CA GLU A 89 14.73 18.42 -4.79
C GLU A 89 15.42 17.06 -4.88
N LYS A 90 16.76 17.10 -5.06
CA LYS A 90 17.57 15.88 -4.92
C LYS A 90 17.44 15.30 -3.51
N LYS A 91 17.42 13.98 -3.45
CA LYS A 91 17.22 13.17 -2.24
C LYS A 91 15.79 13.18 -1.70
N GLN A 92 14.87 13.84 -2.38
CA GLN A 92 13.45 13.74 -2.02
C GLN A 92 13.00 12.28 -2.08
N LYS A 93 12.26 11.87 -1.06
CA LYS A 93 11.86 10.49 -0.82
C LYS A 93 10.42 10.28 -1.21
N LEU A 94 10.16 9.12 -1.78
CA LEU A 94 8.82 8.64 -2.11
C LEU A 94 8.73 7.16 -1.76
N THR A 95 7.54 6.69 -1.46
CA THR A 95 7.25 5.26 -1.45
C THR A 95 6.24 4.94 -2.55
N TYR A 96 6.40 3.79 -3.18
CA TYR A 96 5.46 3.25 -4.14
C TYR A 96 4.87 1.96 -3.58
N VAL A 97 3.63 2.04 -3.12
CA VAL A 97 2.88 0.90 -2.58
C VAL A 97 2.33 0.09 -3.73
N PHE A 98 2.82 -1.14 -3.91
CA PHE A 98 2.41 -2.05 -4.97
C PHE A 98 1.45 -3.16 -4.48
N ASP A 99 1.32 -3.30 -3.17
CA ASP A 99 0.34 -4.16 -2.50
C ASP A 99 -0.28 -3.40 -1.32
N THR A 100 -1.51 -2.94 -1.50
CA THR A 100 -2.22 -2.13 -0.51
C THR A 100 -2.75 -2.95 0.66
N LEU A 101 -2.94 -4.27 0.49
CA LEU A 101 -3.46 -5.13 1.55
C LEU A 101 -2.42 -5.38 2.64
N THR A 102 -1.16 -5.55 2.25
CA THR A 102 -0.04 -5.82 3.16
C THR A 102 0.92 -4.65 3.28
N GLU A 103 0.57 -3.50 2.68
CA GLU A 103 1.35 -2.25 2.66
C GLU A 103 2.80 -2.40 2.14
N ARG A 104 3.03 -3.34 1.24
CA ARG A 104 4.35 -3.58 0.66
C ARG A 104 4.70 -2.51 -0.35
N SER A 105 5.91 -1.99 -0.27
CA SER A 105 6.32 -0.84 -1.06
C SER A 105 7.77 -0.88 -1.52
N PHE A 106 8.05 -0.17 -2.61
CA PHE A 106 9.40 0.23 -2.97
C PHE A 106 9.72 1.60 -2.36
N PHE A 107 10.92 1.73 -1.82
CA PHE A 107 11.48 3.00 -1.36
C PHE A 107 12.21 3.67 -2.51
N ILE A 108 11.84 4.91 -2.79
CA ILE A 108 12.30 5.66 -3.96
C ILE A 108 12.97 6.95 -3.50
N GLU A 109 14.10 7.25 -4.10
CA GLU A 109 14.80 8.51 -3.89
C GLU A 109 15.09 9.17 -5.23
N LEU A 110 14.87 10.48 -5.36
CA LEU A 110 15.36 11.26 -6.49
C LEU A 110 16.89 11.40 -6.35
N SER A 111 17.62 10.46 -6.93
CA SER A 111 19.08 10.35 -6.77
C SER A 111 19.85 11.43 -7.52
N ASP A 112 19.34 11.87 -8.68
CA ASP A 112 19.97 12.93 -9.48
C ASP A 112 18.98 13.69 -10.36
N ILE A 113 19.33 14.95 -10.65
CA ILE A 113 18.63 15.80 -11.63
C ILE A 113 19.65 16.15 -12.72
N ILE A 114 19.45 15.58 -13.90
CA ILE A 114 20.34 15.76 -15.06
C ILE A 114 19.84 16.93 -15.90
N THR A 115 20.59 18.03 -15.91
CA THR A 115 20.26 19.20 -16.71
C THR A 115 20.79 19.06 -18.14
N HIS A 116 20.26 19.87 -19.07
CA HIS A 116 20.67 19.93 -20.49
C HIS A 116 20.54 18.60 -21.26
N LYS A 117 19.69 17.70 -20.81
CA LYS A 117 19.30 16.48 -21.52
C LYS A 117 17.79 16.35 -21.51
N GLU A 118 17.27 15.68 -22.51
CA GLU A 118 15.85 15.38 -22.64
C GLU A 118 15.69 13.87 -22.89
N ILE A 119 14.59 13.33 -22.44
CA ILE A 119 14.20 11.95 -22.66
C ILE A 119 12.71 11.94 -23.03
N LYS A 120 12.35 11.17 -24.05
CA LYS A 120 10.96 11.11 -24.52
C LYS A 120 10.13 10.07 -23.76
N GLU A 121 10.78 9.03 -23.31
CA GLU A 121 10.14 7.91 -22.60
C GLU A 121 10.97 7.54 -21.38
N ALA A 122 10.30 7.13 -20.32
CA ALA A 122 10.96 6.63 -19.13
C ALA A 122 11.83 5.41 -19.45
N LYS A 123 13.02 5.35 -18.88
CA LYS A 123 13.99 4.28 -19.13
C LYS A 123 14.60 3.77 -17.84
N CYS A 124 14.52 2.45 -17.64
CA CYS A 124 15.29 1.79 -16.60
C CYS A 124 16.77 1.68 -17.08
N THR A 125 17.67 2.35 -16.39
CA THR A 125 19.11 2.41 -16.71
C THR A 125 19.95 1.45 -15.88
N ARG A 126 19.41 0.97 -14.76
CA ARG A 126 20.04 -0.03 -13.89
C ARG A 126 18.96 -0.98 -13.37
N SER A 127 19.24 -2.28 -13.47
CA SER A 127 18.37 -3.32 -12.98
C SER A 127 19.24 -4.40 -12.35
N GLU A 128 19.23 -4.45 -11.02
CA GLU A 128 20.00 -5.43 -10.22
C GLU A 128 19.03 -6.15 -9.27
N GLY A 129 19.29 -7.41 -9.03
CA GLY A 129 18.47 -8.27 -8.20
C GLY A 129 17.08 -8.55 -8.79
N GLU A 130 16.40 -9.53 -8.23
CA GLU A 130 15.03 -9.87 -8.56
C GLU A 130 14.07 -9.04 -7.71
N ALA A 131 12.96 -8.62 -8.30
CA ALA A 131 11.92 -7.94 -7.53
C ALA A 131 11.21 -8.93 -6.60
N PRO A 132 10.71 -8.50 -5.43
CA PRO A 132 9.84 -9.34 -4.62
C PRO A 132 8.60 -9.76 -5.42
N GLN A 133 7.93 -10.83 -5.03
CA GLN A 133 6.69 -11.25 -5.69
C GLN A 133 5.63 -10.17 -5.53
N GLN A 134 4.92 -9.84 -6.62
CA GLN A 134 3.86 -8.82 -6.60
C GLN A 134 2.72 -9.21 -5.66
N LYS A 135 2.29 -10.48 -5.72
CA LYS A 135 1.19 -11.02 -4.92
C LYS A 135 1.70 -12.11 -3.97
N ILE A 136 1.20 -12.10 -2.76
CA ILE A 136 1.43 -13.18 -1.81
C ILE A 136 0.23 -14.12 -1.90
N ASP A 137 0.45 -15.36 -2.30
CA ASP A 137 -0.55 -16.42 -2.23
C ASP A 137 -0.73 -16.84 -0.75
N PHE A 138 -1.77 -16.32 -0.11
CA PHE A 138 -2.10 -16.66 1.27
C PHE A 138 -2.45 -18.15 1.43
N ASP A 139 -2.96 -18.79 0.38
CA ASP A 139 -3.25 -20.25 0.39
C ASP A 139 -1.96 -21.08 0.42
N GLU A 140 -0.91 -20.65 -0.25
CA GLU A 140 0.41 -21.31 -0.21
C GLU A 140 1.10 -21.09 1.14
N ALA A 141 0.99 -19.87 1.71
CA ALA A 141 1.50 -19.56 3.04
C ALA A 141 0.73 -20.32 4.15
N ALA A 142 -0.58 -20.49 4.01
CA ALA A 142 -1.41 -21.31 4.90
C ALA A 142 -1.13 -22.81 4.75
N GLY A 143 -0.80 -23.28 3.54
CA GLY A 143 -0.39 -24.65 3.27
C GLY A 143 0.92 -25.06 3.94
N LEU A 144 1.85 -24.14 4.11
CA LEU A 144 3.11 -24.36 4.83
C LEU A 144 2.91 -24.54 6.35
N VAL A 145 1.80 -24.04 6.91
CA VAL A 145 1.46 -24.22 8.32
C VAL A 145 0.81 -25.59 8.56
N ASN A 146 0.18 -26.19 7.53
CA ASN A 146 -0.52 -27.48 7.66
C ASN A 146 0.39 -28.72 7.50
N THR A 147 1.68 -28.58 7.16
CA THR A 147 2.57 -29.75 6.97
C THR A 147 3.37 -30.15 8.22
N THR A 148 3.23 -29.45 9.34
CA THR A 148 3.89 -29.82 10.61
C THR A 148 2.93 -30.16 11.75
N ALA A 149 1.64 -30.26 11.49
CA ALA A 149 0.64 -30.71 12.46
C ALA A 149 -0.20 -31.85 11.87
N SER A 150 0.44 -32.98 11.60
CA SER A 150 -0.25 -34.25 11.48
C SER A 150 -0.32 -34.89 12.86
N ASP A 151 -1.53 -35.32 13.18
CA ASP A 151 -1.95 -36.14 14.34
C ASP A 151 -2.13 -35.38 15.67
N ASP A 152 -3.41 -35.41 16.06
CA ASP A 152 -4.05 -35.04 17.32
C ASP A 152 -4.75 -33.65 17.33
N LEU A 153 -5.64 -33.42 16.38
CA LEU A 153 -6.77 -32.54 16.66
C LEU A 153 -7.96 -33.41 17.02
N ASP A 154 -8.09 -33.63 18.34
CA ASP A 154 -9.26 -34.16 19.02
C ASP A 154 -10.53 -33.46 18.51
N GLU A 155 -11.51 -34.24 18.03
CA GLU A 155 -12.81 -33.79 17.48
C GLU A 155 -13.69 -33.05 18.49
N ASN A 156 -13.14 -32.62 19.63
CA ASN A 156 -13.84 -31.96 20.74
C ASN A 156 -13.53 -30.47 20.89
N PHE A 157 -12.95 -29.80 19.88
CA PHE A 157 -12.72 -28.34 19.99
C PHE A 157 -14.00 -27.51 19.80
N PHE A 158 -15.00 -28.03 19.13
CA PHE A 158 -16.36 -27.47 19.19
C PHE A 158 -17.09 -28.11 20.33
N GLY A 159 -16.80 -27.71 21.55
CA GLY A 159 -17.58 -28.06 22.72
C GLY A 159 -19.02 -27.63 22.47
N ASP A 160 -19.85 -28.64 22.33
CA ASP A 160 -21.30 -28.57 22.40
C ASP A 160 -21.63 -28.11 23.85
N ASN A 161 -21.58 -26.79 24.05
CA ASN A 161 -22.12 -26.20 25.24
C ASN A 161 -23.64 -26.21 25.07
N GLU A 162 -24.24 -27.29 25.46
CA GLU A 162 -25.64 -27.40 25.78
C GLU A 162 -25.96 -26.25 26.77
N TYR A 163 -26.53 -25.17 26.26
CA TYR A 163 -27.05 -24.08 27.06
C TYR A 163 -28.28 -24.62 27.78
N ASP A 164 -28.12 -24.85 29.07
CA ASP A 164 -29.22 -25.16 29.97
C ASP A 164 -30.13 -23.93 30.06
N GLU A 165 -31.37 -24.03 29.60
CA GLU A 165 -32.36 -22.95 29.59
C GLU A 165 -32.81 -22.51 30.99
N GLU A 166 -32.27 -23.11 32.06
CA GLU A 166 -32.65 -22.85 33.45
C GLU A 166 -31.85 -21.68 34.11
N ASP A 167 -30.80 -21.14 33.48
CA ASP A 167 -30.01 -20.09 34.07
C ASP A 167 -30.39 -18.63 33.63
N LEU A 168 -31.57 -18.46 33.04
CA LEU A 168 -32.12 -17.14 32.79
C LEU A 168 -32.98 -16.69 33.99
N ASP A 169 -32.32 -16.04 34.93
CA ASP A 169 -33.02 -15.34 36.00
C ASP A 169 -34.04 -14.32 35.45
N GLN A 170 -35.32 -14.63 35.68
CA GLN A 170 -36.46 -13.80 35.26
C GLN A 170 -36.63 -12.48 36.06
N ASP A 171 -35.71 -12.12 36.94
CA ASP A 171 -35.86 -11.02 37.90
C ASP A 171 -34.97 -9.80 37.61
N GLY A 172 -34.55 -9.57 36.37
CA GLY A 172 -33.56 -8.50 36.04
C GLY A 172 -34.06 -7.28 35.27
N PHE A 173 -35.34 -7.09 34.98
CA PHE A 173 -35.82 -5.89 34.28
C PHE A 173 -37.07 -5.28 34.93
N GLY A 174 -36.85 -4.77 36.15
CA GLY A 174 -37.81 -3.84 36.77
C GLY A 174 -37.54 -2.41 36.26
N VAL A 175 -38.34 -1.95 35.32
CA VAL A 175 -38.41 -0.53 34.95
C VAL A 175 -39.34 0.15 35.94
N ASP A 176 -38.78 0.79 36.96
CA ASP A 176 -39.51 1.73 37.83
C ASP A 176 -39.86 2.98 37.03
N GLY A 177 -41.12 3.05 36.59
CA GLY A 177 -41.71 4.27 36.10
C GLY A 177 -42.11 5.18 37.24
N GLU A 178 -41.31 6.18 37.56
CA GLU A 178 -41.77 7.28 38.43
C GLU A 178 -42.56 8.31 37.62
N ASP A 179 -43.83 8.29 37.87
CA ASP A 179 -44.83 9.27 37.49
C ASP A 179 -44.67 10.52 38.41
N THR A 180 -44.15 11.62 37.88
CA THR A 180 -44.18 12.92 38.54
C THR A 180 -45.16 13.85 37.86
N SER A 181 -46.40 13.83 38.34
CA SER A 181 -47.43 14.85 38.09
C SER A 181 -47.04 16.14 38.84
N TYR A 182 -46.88 17.26 38.12
CA TYR A 182 -46.93 18.61 38.67
C TYR A 182 -48.26 19.28 38.40
N GLN A 183 -48.87 19.71 39.47
CA GLN A 183 -49.97 20.68 39.48
C GLN A 183 -49.45 22.09 39.16
#